data_913bab675394114fd6a06b81b236aba5
#
_entry.id   913bab675394114fd6a06b81b236aba5
#
_cell.length_a   1.000
_cell.length_b   1.000
_cell.length_c   1.000
_cell.angle_alpha   90.00
_cell.angle_beta   90.00
_cell.angle_gamma   90.00
#
_symmetry.space_group_name_H-M   'P 1'
#
loop_
_entity.id
_entity.type
_entity.pdbx_description
1 polymer ?
#
loop_
_entity_poly.entity_id
_entity_poly.type
_entity_poly.pdbx_seq_one_letter_code
_entity_poly.pdbx_strand_id
1 'polypeptide(L)'
;MRVNGSAKLVCKTRVKEVSPDGEPILVEPMGNFTVIKDLVTDMDSFWSKMKSIDPYVKTDFEPEAEHIASNESMTHLLGVMNCIMCGACVSECTAMEVDPTFTGPAALAKAYRFVADPRDEETNSRLGDLNKSTGVWDCTRCLACVEVCPKDVAPMER
;
A
#
# COMPACT_ATOMS: atom_id res chain seq x y z
N MET A 1 -3.44 1.31 -13.43
CA MET A 1 -2.97 0.85 -14.75
C MET A 1 -1.53 1.29 -14.93
N ARG A 2 -0.77 0.61 -15.76
CA ARG A 2 0.55 1.09 -16.19
C ARG A 2 0.37 1.95 -17.44
N VAL A 3 1.08 3.07 -17.47
CA VAL A 3 1.07 4.00 -18.60
C VAL A 3 2.53 4.27 -18.97
N ASN A 4 2.90 3.96 -20.21
CA ASN A 4 4.28 4.02 -20.70
C ASN A 4 5.27 3.30 -19.75
N GLY A 5 4.89 2.09 -19.30
CA GLY A 5 5.72 1.23 -18.46
C GLY A 5 5.74 1.53 -16.96
N SER A 6 4.99 2.54 -16.44
CA SER A 6 4.95 2.89 -15.04
C SER A 6 3.52 2.93 -14.49
N ALA A 7 3.31 2.44 -13.27
CA ALA A 7 1.99 2.50 -12.64
C ALA A 7 1.58 3.96 -12.36
N LYS A 8 0.39 4.31 -12.81
CA LYS A 8 -0.18 5.65 -12.65
C LYS A 8 -1.64 5.59 -12.23
N LEU A 9 -2.07 6.62 -11.51
CA LEU A 9 -3.48 6.85 -11.18
C LEU A 9 -4.14 7.51 -12.38
N VAL A 10 -4.67 6.70 -13.28
CA VAL A 10 -5.16 7.14 -14.61
C VAL A 10 -6.25 8.22 -14.51
N CYS A 11 -7.12 8.16 -13.47
CA CYS A 11 -8.14 9.18 -13.26
C CYS A 11 -7.57 10.57 -12.87
N LYS A 12 -6.27 10.66 -12.53
CA LYS A 12 -5.57 11.91 -12.20
C LYS A 12 -4.54 12.30 -13.28
N THR A 13 -4.02 11.33 -14.01
CA THR A 13 -2.95 11.55 -15.01
C THR A 13 -3.48 12.28 -16.22
N ARG A 14 -2.86 13.42 -16.56
CA ARG A 14 -3.23 14.19 -17.74
C ARG A 14 -2.51 13.65 -18.98
N VAL A 15 -3.20 13.64 -20.11
CA VAL A 15 -2.61 13.19 -21.40
C VAL A 15 -1.32 13.97 -21.73
N LYS A 16 -1.32 15.28 -21.51
CA LYS A 16 -0.13 16.13 -21.74
C LYS A 16 1.10 15.77 -20.90
N GLU A 17 0.90 15.10 -19.76
CA GLU A 17 2.01 14.67 -18.88
C GLU A 17 2.69 13.41 -19.42
N VAL A 18 1.95 12.54 -20.12
CA VAL A 18 2.43 11.24 -20.60
C VAL A 18 2.69 11.21 -22.10
N SER A 19 2.20 12.22 -22.83
CA SER A 19 2.40 12.41 -24.27
C SER A 19 2.38 13.92 -24.61
N PRO A 20 3.44 14.66 -24.22
CA PRO A 20 3.51 16.12 -24.47
C PRO A 20 3.50 16.47 -25.95
N ASP A 21 4.12 15.64 -26.77
CA ASP A 21 4.30 15.86 -28.20
C ASP A 21 3.29 15.09 -29.09
N GLY A 22 2.27 14.47 -28.47
CA GLY A 22 1.22 13.71 -29.16
C GLY A 22 1.62 12.28 -29.53
N GLU A 23 2.69 11.76 -28.95
CA GLU A 23 3.12 10.38 -29.17
C GLU A 23 2.07 9.35 -28.67
N PRO A 24 1.99 8.16 -29.28
CA PRO A 24 1.11 7.11 -28.81
C PRO A 24 1.36 6.75 -27.34
N ILE A 25 0.29 6.61 -26.59
CA ILE A 25 0.33 6.23 -25.17
C ILE A 25 0.09 4.73 -25.07
N LEU A 26 1.07 4.00 -24.50
CA LEU A 26 0.91 2.60 -24.15
C LEU A 26 0.20 2.48 -22.79
N VAL A 27 -0.94 1.80 -22.76
CA VAL A 27 -1.69 1.51 -21.53
C VAL A 27 -1.78 0.02 -21.31
N GLU A 28 -1.33 -0.44 -20.14
CA GLU A 28 -1.22 -1.85 -19.78
C GLU A 28 -1.95 -2.13 -18.44
N PRO A 29 -2.36 -3.39 -18.17
CA PRO A 29 -2.86 -3.77 -16.87
C PRO A 29 -1.79 -3.57 -15.78
N MET A 30 -2.19 -3.56 -14.50
CA MET A 30 -1.26 -3.47 -13.38
C MET A 30 -0.38 -4.73 -13.32
N GLY A 31 0.91 -4.53 -13.04
CA GLY A 31 1.85 -5.61 -12.72
C GLY A 31 1.49 -6.30 -11.39
N ASN A 32 1.98 -7.52 -11.18
CA ASN A 32 1.72 -8.32 -9.98
C ASN A 32 0.24 -8.63 -9.68
N PHE A 33 -0.62 -8.47 -10.68
CA PHE A 33 -2.02 -8.86 -10.63
C PHE A 33 -2.36 -9.77 -11.80
N THR A 34 -3.20 -10.77 -11.56
CA THR A 34 -3.69 -11.65 -12.62
C THR A 34 -4.63 -10.88 -13.54
N VAL A 35 -4.36 -10.90 -14.83
CA VAL A 35 -5.23 -10.24 -15.82
C VAL A 35 -6.46 -11.12 -16.06
N ILE A 36 -7.65 -10.56 -15.88
CA ILE A 36 -8.92 -11.22 -16.21
C ILE A 36 -9.23 -11.00 -17.70
N LYS A 37 -9.19 -9.73 -18.11
CA LYS A 37 -9.44 -9.34 -19.51
C LYS A 37 -8.98 -7.91 -19.75
N ASP A 38 -8.28 -7.68 -20.84
CA ASP A 38 -7.79 -6.36 -21.28
C ASP A 38 -7.02 -5.65 -20.13
N LEU A 39 -7.55 -4.56 -19.62
CA LEU A 39 -6.96 -3.77 -18.51
C LEU A 39 -7.54 -4.16 -17.12
N VAL A 40 -8.46 -5.12 -17.09
CA VAL A 40 -9.11 -5.56 -15.84
C VAL A 40 -8.26 -6.65 -15.18
N THR A 41 -7.90 -6.42 -13.93
CA THR A 41 -7.09 -7.34 -13.11
C THR A 41 -7.87 -7.86 -11.92
N ASP A 42 -7.56 -9.08 -11.50
CA ASP A 42 -8.04 -9.67 -10.27
C ASP A 42 -7.35 -9.00 -9.06
N MET A 43 -8.15 -8.49 -8.13
CA MET A 43 -7.66 -7.84 -6.92
C MET A 43 -7.85 -8.70 -5.65
N ASP A 44 -8.26 -9.95 -5.76
CA ASP A 44 -8.55 -10.79 -4.59
C ASP A 44 -7.32 -11.03 -3.71
N SER A 45 -6.15 -11.28 -4.32
CA SER A 45 -4.89 -11.41 -3.59
C SER A 45 -4.52 -10.13 -2.83
N PHE A 46 -4.71 -8.97 -3.44
CA PHE A 46 -4.52 -7.67 -2.80
C PHE A 46 -5.41 -7.50 -1.57
N TRP A 47 -6.71 -7.75 -1.72
CA TRP A 47 -7.66 -7.62 -0.62
C TRP A 47 -7.44 -8.66 0.48
N SER A 48 -7.02 -9.88 0.12
CA SER A 48 -6.64 -10.91 1.09
C SER A 48 -5.48 -10.44 1.97
N LYS A 49 -4.41 -9.90 1.38
CA LYS A 49 -3.26 -9.35 2.10
C LYS A 49 -3.65 -8.12 2.94
N MET A 50 -4.53 -7.26 2.42
CA MET A 50 -5.04 -6.12 3.18
C MET A 50 -5.87 -6.55 4.40
N LYS A 51 -6.62 -7.64 4.31
CA LYS A 51 -7.38 -8.21 5.43
C LYS A 51 -6.50 -8.91 6.46
N SER A 52 -5.42 -9.58 6.00
CA SER A 52 -4.55 -10.38 6.87
C SER A 52 -3.78 -9.57 7.92
N ILE A 53 -3.71 -8.25 7.77
CA ILE A 53 -3.05 -7.36 8.74
C ILE A 53 -4.03 -6.78 9.77
N ASP A 54 -5.27 -7.26 9.83
CA ASP A 54 -6.34 -6.78 10.71
C ASP A 54 -6.47 -5.24 10.68
N PRO A 55 -7.01 -4.67 9.58
CA PRO A 55 -6.94 -3.23 9.30
C PRO A 55 -7.95 -2.40 10.11
N TYR A 56 -7.97 -2.57 11.43
CA TYR A 56 -8.78 -1.84 12.40
C TYR A 56 -8.03 -1.75 13.74
N VAL A 57 -8.35 -0.75 14.55
CA VAL A 57 -7.78 -0.59 15.90
C VAL A 57 -8.34 -1.67 16.81
N LYS A 58 -7.47 -2.34 17.55
CA LYS A 58 -7.83 -3.35 18.54
C LYS A 58 -7.55 -2.79 19.94
N THR A 59 -8.57 -2.76 20.78
CA THR A 59 -8.49 -2.34 22.17
C THR A 59 -9.53 -3.09 23.00
N ASP A 60 -9.15 -3.48 24.18
CA ASP A 60 -10.04 -4.08 25.18
C ASP A 60 -10.67 -2.99 26.08
N PHE A 61 -10.16 -1.76 26.00
CA PHE A 61 -10.68 -0.63 26.74
C PHE A 61 -11.86 0.01 26.02
N GLU A 62 -13.03 0.02 26.65
CA GLU A 62 -14.21 0.73 26.17
C GLU A 62 -14.37 2.03 27.00
N PRO A 63 -14.03 3.20 26.43
CA PRO A 63 -14.13 4.46 27.14
C PRO A 63 -15.58 4.91 27.28
N GLU A 64 -15.87 5.73 28.28
CA GLU A 64 -17.21 6.34 28.47
C GLU A 64 -17.59 7.32 27.33
N ALA A 65 -16.60 7.79 26.54
CA ALA A 65 -16.77 8.72 25.42
C ALA A 65 -15.90 8.28 24.22
N GLU A 66 -15.19 9.21 23.56
CA GLU A 66 -14.34 8.88 22.41
C GLU A 66 -12.95 8.35 22.86
N HIS A 67 -12.34 7.52 22.02
CA HIS A 67 -10.92 7.20 22.13
C HIS A 67 -10.06 8.41 21.75
N ILE A 68 -9.41 9.04 22.72
CA ILE A 68 -8.63 10.26 22.51
C ILE A 68 -7.19 9.89 22.11
N ALA A 69 -6.70 10.53 21.06
CA ALA A 69 -5.30 10.53 20.69
C ALA A 69 -4.79 11.97 20.55
N SER A 70 -3.58 12.25 21.03
CA SER A 70 -2.99 13.58 20.91
C SER A 70 -2.61 13.87 19.44
N ASN A 71 -2.62 15.17 19.06
CA ASN A 71 -2.14 15.56 17.73
C ASN A 71 -0.69 15.15 17.49
N GLU A 72 0.15 15.19 18.51
CA GLU A 72 1.54 14.79 18.44
C GLU A 72 1.68 13.31 18.07
N SER A 73 0.97 12.43 18.77
CA SER A 73 0.99 10.98 18.48
C SER A 73 0.44 10.65 17.10
N MET A 74 -0.53 11.41 16.60
CA MET A 74 -1.11 11.21 15.27
C MET A 74 -0.23 11.75 14.13
N THR A 75 0.79 12.55 14.42
CA THR A 75 1.70 13.09 13.39
C THR A 75 2.40 12.00 12.60
N HIS A 76 2.79 10.91 13.26
CA HIS A 76 3.43 9.75 12.61
C HIS A 76 2.51 9.02 11.62
N LEU A 77 1.21 9.18 11.74
CA LEU A 77 0.21 8.53 10.89
C LEU A 77 -0.20 9.37 9.68
N LEU A 78 0.13 10.67 9.63
CA LEU A 78 -0.37 11.59 8.60
C LEU A 78 -0.10 11.07 7.19
N GLY A 79 1.05 10.74 6.78
CA GLY A 79 1.30 10.24 5.41
C GLY A 79 0.57 8.93 5.10
N VAL A 80 0.62 7.96 6.01
CA VAL A 80 0.10 6.61 5.76
C VAL A 80 -1.43 6.55 5.68
N MET A 81 -2.12 7.47 6.35
CA MET A 81 -3.59 7.58 6.28
C MET A 81 -4.10 8.03 4.91
N ASN A 82 -3.25 8.64 4.08
CA ASN A 82 -3.62 9.10 2.73
C ASN A 82 -3.78 7.95 1.73
N CYS A 83 -3.50 6.71 2.10
CA CYS A 83 -3.59 5.56 1.21
C CYS A 83 -5.02 5.36 0.68
N ILE A 84 -5.17 5.41 -0.64
CA ILE A 84 -6.44 5.19 -1.36
C ILE A 84 -6.57 3.76 -1.90
N MET A 85 -5.69 2.85 -1.52
CA MET A 85 -5.70 1.44 -1.91
C MET A 85 -5.74 1.20 -3.44
N CYS A 86 -5.06 2.06 -4.20
CA CYS A 86 -5.06 2.02 -5.67
C CYS A 86 -4.21 0.90 -6.30
N GLY A 87 -3.38 0.20 -5.52
CA GLY A 87 -2.54 -0.90 -5.98
C GLY A 87 -1.28 -0.50 -6.77
N ALA A 88 -1.01 0.79 -7.02
CA ALA A 88 0.16 1.22 -7.80
C ALA A 88 1.49 0.72 -7.21
N CYS A 89 1.65 0.80 -5.90
CA CYS A 89 2.85 0.31 -5.20
C CYS A 89 3.04 -1.22 -5.30
N VAL A 90 1.94 -1.97 -5.37
CA VAL A 90 1.96 -3.43 -5.60
C VAL A 90 2.35 -3.72 -7.05
N SER A 91 1.78 -2.97 -8.00
CA SER A 91 2.07 -3.10 -9.43
C SER A 91 3.57 -2.99 -9.76
N GLU A 92 4.30 -2.14 -9.06
CA GLU A 92 5.74 -1.89 -9.31
C GLU A 92 6.66 -2.59 -8.29
N CYS A 93 6.12 -3.48 -7.45
CA CYS A 93 6.92 -4.16 -6.44
C CYS A 93 7.72 -5.32 -7.03
N THR A 94 9.04 -5.18 -7.12
CA THR A 94 9.93 -6.22 -7.64
C THR A 94 10.01 -7.45 -6.74
N ALA A 95 9.87 -7.30 -5.42
CA ALA A 95 9.82 -8.44 -4.50
C ALA A 95 8.58 -9.30 -4.76
N MET A 96 7.40 -8.70 -5.00
CA MET A 96 6.17 -9.43 -5.31
C MET A 96 6.19 -10.09 -6.69
N GLU A 97 6.99 -9.59 -7.62
CA GLU A 97 7.21 -10.23 -8.93
C GLU A 97 7.94 -11.57 -8.78
N VAL A 98 8.85 -11.65 -7.81
CA VAL A 98 9.64 -12.86 -7.52
C VAL A 98 8.90 -13.78 -6.56
N ASP A 99 8.34 -13.23 -5.46
CA ASP A 99 7.57 -13.98 -4.47
C ASP A 99 6.18 -13.37 -4.27
N PRO A 100 5.15 -13.93 -4.90
CA PRO A 100 3.76 -13.50 -4.70
C PRO A 100 3.24 -13.69 -3.27
N THR A 101 3.94 -14.45 -2.40
CA THR A 101 3.56 -14.65 -1.00
C THR A 101 3.96 -13.48 -0.10
N PHE A 102 4.90 -12.64 -0.55
CA PHE A 102 5.29 -11.42 0.16
C PHE A 102 4.06 -10.57 0.51
N THR A 103 3.98 -10.10 1.74
CA THR A 103 2.87 -9.27 2.25
C THR A 103 2.63 -8.03 1.38
N GLY A 104 3.70 -7.44 0.86
CA GLY A 104 3.65 -6.35 -0.11
C GLY A 104 3.53 -4.96 0.52
N PRO A 105 3.90 -3.93 -0.27
CA PRO A 105 4.06 -2.57 0.23
C PRO A 105 2.76 -1.94 0.72
N ALA A 106 1.62 -2.25 0.11
CA ALA A 106 0.33 -1.68 0.49
C ALA A 106 -0.13 -2.19 1.87
N ALA A 107 -0.03 -3.51 2.10
CA ALA A 107 -0.43 -4.12 3.36
C ALA A 107 0.55 -3.74 4.49
N LEU A 108 1.86 -3.69 4.22
CA LEU A 108 2.86 -3.24 5.21
C LEU A 108 2.64 -1.78 5.62
N ALA A 109 2.41 -0.86 4.68
CA ALA A 109 2.08 0.53 5.01
C ALA A 109 0.77 0.63 5.79
N LYS A 110 -0.23 -0.17 5.44
CA LYS A 110 -1.49 -0.21 6.19
C LYS A 110 -1.30 -0.80 7.59
N ALA A 111 -0.46 -1.82 7.77
CA ALA A 111 -0.13 -2.40 9.07
C ALA A 111 0.56 -1.36 9.98
N TYR A 112 1.52 -0.60 9.45
CA TYR A 112 2.17 0.49 10.19
C TYR A 112 1.18 1.48 10.77
N ARG A 113 0.10 1.80 10.05
CA ARG A 113 -0.95 2.69 10.55
C ARG A 113 -1.51 2.23 11.90
N PHE A 114 -1.63 0.92 12.13
CA PHE A 114 -2.16 0.37 13.38
C PHE A 114 -1.05 0.11 14.41
N VAL A 115 0.13 -0.32 13.98
CA VAL A 115 1.31 -0.46 14.84
C VAL A 115 1.69 0.85 15.52
N ALA A 116 1.57 1.97 14.81
CA ALA A 116 1.89 3.31 15.32
C ALA A 116 0.69 4.07 15.92
N ASP A 117 -0.51 3.49 15.93
CA ASP A 117 -1.70 4.12 16.51
C ASP A 117 -1.67 3.98 18.04
N PRO A 118 -1.67 5.07 18.81
CA PRO A 118 -1.58 5.00 20.28
C PRO A 118 -2.81 4.37 20.95
N ARG A 119 -3.87 4.14 20.19
CA ARG A 119 -5.11 3.50 20.67
C ARG A 119 -5.13 2.01 20.43
N ASP A 120 -4.15 1.47 19.70
CA ASP A 120 -4.05 0.02 19.42
C ASP A 120 -3.25 -0.67 20.53
N GLU A 121 -3.83 -1.69 21.15
CA GLU A 121 -3.20 -2.46 22.23
C GLU A 121 -2.50 -3.72 21.73
N GLU A 122 -2.65 -4.06 20.44
CA GLU A 122 -2.09 -5.27 19.82
C GLU A 122 -0.76 -5.05 19.08
N THR A 123 -0.06 -3.94 19.34
CA THR A 123 1.19 -3.58 18.64
C THR A 123 2.20 -4.73 18.60
N ASN A 124 2.44 -5.42 19.72
CA ASN A 124 3.41 -6.52 19.79
C ASN A 124 2.98 -7.74 18.97
N SER A 125 1.71 -8.08 19.00
CA SER A 125 1.12 -9.17 18.20
C SER A 125 1.29 -8.85 16.70
N ARG A 126 0.94 -7.63 16.29
CA ARG A 126 1.09 -7.16 14.90
C ARG A 126 2.54 -7.20 14.43
N LEU A 127 3.49 -6.74 15.26
CA LEU A 127 4.91 -6.81 14.95
C LEU A 127 5.39 -8.26 14.79
N GLY A 128 4.88 -9.18 15.63
CA GLY A 128 5.14 -10.62 15.50
C GLY A 128 4.65 -11.18 14.16
N ASP A 129 3.46 -10.75 13.72
CA ASP A 129 2.89 -11.17 12.43
C ASP A 129 3.64 -10.60 11.22
N LEU A 130 4.20 -9.41 11.32
CA LEU A 130 5.01 -8.80 10.29
C LEU A 130 6.46 -9.32 10.27
N ASN A 131 6.95 -9.84 11.39
CA ASN A 131 8.31 -10.39 11.54
C ASN A 131 8.42 -11.82 11.01
N LYS A 132 7.96 -12.06 9.79
CA LYS A 132 8.03 -13.35 9.08
C LYS A 132 8.87 -13.18 7.81
N SER A 133 9.34 -14.29 7.25
CA SER A 133 10.09 -14.29 5.99
C SER A 133 9.30 -13.62 4.85
N THR A 134 8.00 -13.86 4.78
CA THR A 134 7.08 -13.23 3.81
C THR A 134 6.56 -11.85 4.25
N GLY A 135 7.00 -11.36 5.40
CA GLY A 135 6.69 -10.05 5.96
C GLY A 135 7.70 -8.98 5.55
N VAL A 136 8.15 -8.16 6.51
CA VAL A 136 9.05 -7.02 6.23
C VAL A 136 10.40 -7.42 5.64
N TRP A 137 10.86 -8.66 5.88
CA TRP A 137 12.19 -9.11 5.49
C TRP A 137 12.33 -9.48 4.01
N ASP A 138 11.23 -9.72 3.32
CA ASP A 138 11.23 -10.04 1.88
C ASP A 138 11.34 -8.80 0.99
N CYS A 139 11.33 -7.61 1.59
CA CYS A 139 11.44 -6.34 0.88
C CYS A 139 12.85 -6.11 0.33
N THR A 140 12.99 -5.93 -0.99
CA THR A 140 14.25 -5.63 -1.68
C THR A 140 14.73 -4.19 -1.49
N ARG A 141 13.95 -3.33 -0.86
CA ARG A 141 14.23 -1.90 -0.62
C ARG A 141 14.52 -1.08 -1.89
N CYS A 142 13.89 -1.43 -3.00
CA CYS A 142 14.09 -0.77 -4.29
C CYS A 142 13.42 0.62 -4.42
N LEU A 143 12.60 1.03 -3.46
CA LEU A 143 11.86 2.31 -3.40
C LEU A 143 10.80 2.52 -4.50
N ALA A 144 10.62 1.62 -5.46
CA ALA A 144 9.65 1.77 -6.53
C ALA A 144 8.22 2.04 -6.02
N CYS A 145 7.83 1.44 -4.88
CA CYS A 145 6.55 1.69 -4.23
C CYS A 145 6.39 3.12 -3.68
N VAL A 146 7.49 3.81 -3.35
CA VAL A 146 7.49 5.22 -2.92
C VAL A 146 7.30 6.12 -4.14
N GLU A 147 8.08 5.88 -5.20
CA GLU A 147 8.10 6.70 -6.41
C GLU A 147 6.74 6.74 -7.12
N VAL A 148 6.04 5.60 -7.17
CA VAL A 148 4.75 5.51 -7.89
C VAL A 148 3.54 5.91 -7.04
N CYS A 149 3.72 6.22 -5.76
CA CYS A 149 2.60 6.51 -4.87
C CYS A 149 1.96 7.88 -5.18
N PRO A 150 0.72 7.93 -5.70
CA PRO A 150 0.07 9.20 -6.06
C PRO A 150 -0.41 10.00 -4.85
N LYS A 151 -0.18 9.49 -3.62
CA LYS A 151 -0.65 10.05 -2.35
C LYS A 151 0.47 10.25 -1.33
N ASP A 152 1.73 10.10 -1.75
CA ASP A 152 2.93 10.29 -0.92
C ASP A 152 2.89 9.50 0.39
N VAL A 153 2.36 8.27 0.33
CA VAL A 153 2.30 7.36 1.48
C VAL A 153 3.70 6.91 1.90
N ALA A 154 4.64 6.87 0.94
CA ALA A 154 6.02 6.41 1.14
C ALA A 154 6.11 5.03 1.86
N PRO A 155 5.58 3.94 1.26
CA PRO A 155 5.44 2.65 1.97
C PRO A 155 6.74 2.08 2.53
N MET A 156 7.88 2.38 1.90
CA MET A 156 9.19 1.87 2.30
C MET A 156 9.83 2.70 3.44
N GLU A 157 9.31 3.89 3.70
CA GLU A 157 9.84 4.82 4.73
C GLU A 157 9.04 4.75 6.05
N ARG A 158 8.09 3.81 6.16
CA ARG A 158 7.19 3.62 7.30
C ARG A 158 7.53 2.38 8.13
#